data_015709678a333181116c71d0b895b20b
#
_entry.id   015709678a333181116c71d0b895b20b
#
_cell.length_a   1.000
_cell.length_b   1.000
_cell.length_c   1.000
_cell.angle_alpha   90.00
_cell.angle_beta   90.00
_cell.angle_gamma   90.00
#
_symmetry.space_group_name_H-M   'P 1'
#
loop_
_entity.id
_entity.type
_entity.pdbx_description
1 polymer ?
#
loop_
_entity_poly.entity_id
_entity_poly.type
_entity_poly.pdbx_seq_one_letter_code
_entity_poly.pdbx_strand_id
1 'polypeptide(L)'
;MRSPLPANIARALKFTPRLSATEERDLFRKIHSGDTRARERLVLSQLRFVIRIAGRYRRHGCPLPDLIQEGAVGLLEAIKRFDPDKGIRLSTFAMWWIRAAIQD
;
A
#
# COMPACT_ATOMS: atom_id res chain seq x y z
N MET A 1 -20.74 -11.42 -5.64
CA MET A 1 -19.92 -10.48 -6.45
C MET A 1 -18.46 -10.89 -6.37
N ARG A 2 -17.83 -11.07 -7.52
CA ARG A 2 -16.41 -11.46 -7.53
C ARG A 2 -15.51 -10.28 -7.19
N SER A 3 -14.55 -10.52 -6.33
CA SER A 3 -13.51 -9.53 -6.04
C SER A 3 -12.68 -9.27 -7.30
N PRO A 4 -12.29 -8.01 -7.60
CA PRO A 4 -11.37 -7.74 -8.70
C PRO A 4 -9.94 -8.22 -8.44
N LEU A 5 -9.67 -8.73 -7.24
CA LEU A 5 -8.35 -9.18 -6.83
C LEU A 5 -8.23 -10.70 -6.95
N PRO A 6 -7.02 -11.22 -7.21
CA PRO A 6 -6.77 -12.65 -7.10
C PRO A 6 -7.17 -13.17 -5.71
N ALA A 7 -7.67 -14.40 -5.65
CA ALA A 7 -8.18 -14.98 -4.40
C ALA A 7 -7.13 -15.00 -3.28
N ASN A 8 -5.85 -15.27 -3.63
CA ASN A 8 -4.77 -15.31 -2.64
C ASN A 8 -4.53 -13.93 -2.01
N ILE A 9 -4.63 -12.85 -2.79
CA ILE A 9 -4.46 -11.49 -2.29
C ILE A 9 -5.68 -11.08 -1.46
N ALA A 10 -6.89 -11.39 -1.93
CA ALA A 10 -8.11 -11.10 -1.18
C ALA A 10 -8.09 -11.77 0.19
N ARG A 11 -7.62 -13.02 0.24
CA ARG A 11 -7.50 -13.76 1.50
C ARG A 11 -6.46 -13.12 2.42
N ALA A 12 -5.29 -12.76 1.88
CA ALA A 12 -4.24 -12.10 2.65
C ALA A 12 -4.72 -10.80 3.27
N LEU A 13 -5.45 -9.99 2.50
CA LEU A 13 -6.02 -8.73 3.00
C LEU A 13 -7.01 -8.96 4.12
N LYS A 14 -7.83 -9.99 4.02
CA LYS A 14 -8.83 -10.30 5.04
C LYS A 14 -8.20 -10.63 6.39
N PHE A 15 -7.05 -11.31 6.38
CA PHE A 15 -6.40 -11.80 7.59
C PHE A 15 -5.17 -11.00 8.01
N THR A 16 -4.78 -9.98 7.24
CA THR A 16 -3.64 -9.14 7.59
C THR A 16 -4.10 -8.05 8.56
N PRO A 17 -3.59 -8.04 9.79
CA PRO A 17 -3.98 -7.01 10.76
C PRO A 17 -3.38 -5.66 10.39
N ARG A 18 -4.03 -4.60 10.84
CA ARG A 18 -3.48 -3.25 10.72
C ARG A 18 -2.26 -3.12 11.63
N LEU A 19 -1.29 -2.37 11.17
CA LEU A 19 -0.07 -2.14 11.94
C LEU A 19 -0.22 -0.90 12.82
N SER A 20 0.33 -0.99 14.03
CA SER A 20 0.49 0.18 14.89
C SER A 20 1.67 1.02 14.40
N ALA A 21 1.80 2.24 14.91
CA ALA A 21 2.94 3.10 14.60
C ALA A 21 4.27 2.45 14.98
N THR A 22 4.31 1.76 16.12
CA THR A 22 5.51 1.05 16.56
C THR A 22 5.88 -0.08 15.62
N GLU A 23 4.88 -0.87 15.20
CA GLU A 23 5.09 -1.97 14.26
C GLU A 23 5.58 -1.46 12.92
N GLU A 24 5.04 -0.34 12.43
CA GLU A 24 5.53 0.30 11.20
C GLU A 24 7.01 0.66 11.31
N ARG A 25 7.40 1.30 12.39
CA ARG A 25 8.80 1.68 12.61
C ARG A 25 9.72 0.48 12.65
N ASP A 26 9.30 -0.58 13.32
CA ASP A 26 10.08 -1.81 13.42
C ASP A 26 10.27 -2.46 12.03
N LEU A 27 9.22 -2.48 11.22
CA LEU A 27 9.31 -3.00 9.87
C LEU A 27 10.25 -2.15 9.00
N PHE A 28 10.22 -0.83 9.13
CA PHE A 28 11.13 0.05 8.40
C PHE A 28 12.59 -0.21 8.76
N ARG A 29 12.89 -0.45 10.03
CA ARG A 29 14.24 -0.83 10.46
C ARG A 29 14.71 -2.12 9.79
N LYS A 30 13.83 -3.11 9.74
CA LYS A 30 14.11 -4.40 9.08
C LYS A 30 14.33 -4.24 7.59
N ILE A 31 13.54 -3.37 6.94
CA ILE A 31 13.70 -3.07 5.52
C ILE A 31 15.07 -2.45 5.25
N HIS A 32 15.52 -1.53 6.09
CA HIS A 32 16.85 -0.93 5.95
C HIS A 32 17.97 -1.95 6.08
N SER A 33 17.75 -3.02 6.86
CA SER A 33 18.73 -4.11 6.97
C SER A 33 18.58 -5.18 5.89
N GLY A 34 17.69 -4.98 4.91
CA GLY A 34 17.55 -5.88 3.76
C GLY A 34 16.49 -6.96 3.92
N ASP A 35 15.62 -6.88 4.91
CA ASP A 35 14.57 -7.88 5.13
C ASP A 35 13.43 -7.71 4.14
N THR A 36 13.37 -8.59 3.14
CA THR A 36 12.34 -8.55 2.09
C THR A 36 10.95 -8.94 2.61
N ARG A 37 10.87 -9.81 3.61
CA ARG A 37 9.58 -10.18 4.21
C ARG A 37 8.95 -9.02 4.96
N ALA A 38 9.78 -8.19 5.61
CA ALA A 38 9.30 -6.99 6.27
C ALA A 38 8.68 -6.03 5.27
N ARG A 39 9.30 -5.88 4.10
CA ARG A 39 8.78 -5.03 3.03
C ARG A 39 7.44 -5.55 2.52
N GLU A 40 7.33 -6.85 2.25
CA GLU A 40 6.08 -7.47 1.82
C GLU A 40 4.97 -7.26 2.84
N ARG A 41 5.26 -7.44 4.11
CA ARG A 41 4.29 -7.26 5.18
C ARG A 41 3.81 -5.82 5.25
N LEU A 42 4.72 -4.87 5.10
CA LEU A 42 4.37 -3.45 5.09
C LEU A 42 3.47 -3.11 3.91
N VAL A 43 3.80 -3.60 2.71
CA VAL A 43 2.98 -3.40 1.51
C VAL A 43 1.58 -3.97 1.72
N LEU A 44 1.47 -5.20 2.20
CA LEU A 44 0.17 -5.83 2.44
C LEU A 44 -0.66 -5.05 3.46
N SER A 45 -0.03 -4.50 4.49
CA SER A 45 -0.74 -3.70 5.50
C SER A 45 -1.37 -2.44 4.92
N GLN A 46 -0.86 -1.93 3.81
CA GLN A 46 -1.34 -0.71 3.16
C GLN A 46 -2.22 -0.97 1.93
N LEU A 47 -2.34 -2.21 1.50
CA LEU A 47 -3.00 -2.52 0.23
C LEU A 47 -4.50 -2.18 0.26
N ARG A 48 -5.18 -2.36 1.40
CA ARG A 48 -6.59 -1.94 1.53
C ARG A 48 -6.75 -0.45 1.26
N PHE A 49 -5.81 0.33 1.72
CA PHE A 49 -5.80 1.77 1.53
C PHE A 49 -5.62 2.12 0.05
N VAL A 50 -4.71 1.42 -0.64
CA VAL A 50 -4.52 1.57 -2.08
C VAL A 50 -5.81 1.26 -2.83
N ILE A 51 -6.48 0.16 -2.49
CA ILE A 51 -7.73 -0.25 -3.12
C ILE A 51 -8.81 0.80 -2.92
N ARG A 52 -8.91 1.35 -1.71
CA ARG A 52 -9.90 2.38 -1.40
C ARG A 52 -9.67 3.64 -2.22
N ILE A 53 -8.42 4.07 -2.34
CA ILE A 53 -8.09 5.24 -3.16
C ILE A 53 -8.37 4.95 -4.63
N ALA A 54 -7.93 3.80 -5.14
CA ALA A 54 -8.16 3.42 -6.54
C ALA A 54 -9.64 3.41 -6.89
N GLY A 55 -10.48 2.94 -5.97
CA GLY A 55 -11.94 2.92 -6.18
C GLY A 55 -12.53 4.32 -6.38
N ARG A 56 -11.94 5.35 -5.80
CA ARG A 56 -12.40 6.74 -5.96
C ARG A 56 -12.00 7.34 -7.30
N TYR A 57 -11.02 6.75 -7.97
CA TYR A 57 -10.51 7.24 -9.26
C TYR A 57 -10.98 6.39 -10.43
N ARG A 58 -12.05 5.63 -10.26
CA ARG A 58 -12.61 4.84 -11.35
C ARG A 58 -12.96 5.72 -12.53
N ARG A 59 -12.47 5.32 -13.70
CA ARG A 59 -12.71 6.01 -14.95
C ARG A 59 -13.22 5.04 -16.01
N HIS A 60 -13.96 5.57 -16.99
CA HIS A 60 -14.37 4.78 -18.13
C HIS A 60 -13.14 4.20 -18.83
N GLY A 61 -13.22 2.91 -19.14
CA GLY A 61 -12.18 2.22 -19.89
C GLY A 61 -10.94 1.86 -19.08
N CYS A 62 -10.91 2.19 -17.79
CA CYS A 62 -9.77 1.84 -16.94
C CYS A 62 -10.21 0.82 -15.90
N PRO A 63 -9.82 -0.45 -16.02
CA PRO A 63 -10.21 -1.49 -15.06
C PRO A 63 -9.65 -1.20 -13.67
N LEU A 64 -10.44 -1.48 -12.64
CA LEU A 64 -10.01 -1.28 -11.26
C LEU A 64 -8.70 -2.00 -10.91
N PRO A 65 -8.47 -3.26 -11.34
CA PRO A 65 -7.18 -3.90 -11.07
C PRO A 65 -5.97 -3.13 -11.59
N ASP A 66 -6.10 -2.45 -12.74
CA ASP A 66 -5.01 -1.64 -13.30
C ASP A 66 -4.74 -0.42 -12.43
N LEU A 67 -5.80 0.22 -11.93
CA LEU A 67 -5.66 1.35 -11.00
C LEU A 67 -5.01 0.93 -9.70
N ILE A 68 -5.35 -0.25 -9.21
CA ILE A 68 -4.74 -0.80 -8.00
C ILE A 68 -3.24 -1.05 -8.22
N GLN A 69 -2.86 -1.59 -9.37
CA GLN A 69 -1.45 -1.80 -9.71
C GLN A 69 -0.68 -0.49 -9.76
N GLU A 70 -1.25 0.53 -10.39
CA GLU A 70 -0.63 1.85 -10.45
C GLU A 70 -0.49 2.45 -9.05
N GLY A 71 -1.53 2.33 -8.23
CA GLY A 71 -1.49 2.79 -6.85
C GLY A 71 -0.44 2.07 -6.02
N ALA A 72 -0.27 0.76 -6.25
CA ALA A 72 0.75 -0.03 -5.58
C ALA A 72 2.17 0.45 -5.95
N VAL A 73 2.40 0.85 -7.20
CA VAL A 73 3.67 1.45 -7.60
C VAL A 73 3.92 2.73 -6.82
N GLY A 74 2.91 3.57 -6.67
CA GLY A 74 3.01 4.79 -5.85
C GLY A 74 3.31 4.47 -4.39
N LEU A 75 2.70 3.44 -3.86
CA LEU A 75 2.97 2.99 -2.49
C LEU A 75 4.44 2.56 -2.32
N LEU A 76 4.97 1.80 -3.27
CA LEU A 76 6.37 1.37 -3.21
C LEU A 76 7.32 2.56 -3.22
N GLU A 77 7.02 3.56 -4.03
CA GLU A 77 7.80 4.79 -4.06
C GLU A 77 7.73 5.53 -2.73
N ALA A 78 6.56 5.59 -2.12
CA ALA A 78 6.37 6.20 -0.81
C ALA A 78 7.21 5.48 0.26
N ILE A 79 7.21 4.15 0.23
CA ILE A 79 7.98 3.35 1.20
C ILE A 79 9.48 3.66 1.09
N LYS A 80 10.00 3.84 -0.13
CA LYS A 80 11.41 4.20 -0.34
C LYS A 80 11.76 5.54 0.28
N ARG A 81 10.83 6.49 0.27
CA ARG A 81 11.08 7.88 0.66
C ARG A 81 10.61 8.21 2.07
N PHE A 82 9.87 7.32 2.69
CA PHE A 82 9.29 7.58 3.99
C PHE A 82 10.33 7.58 5.10
N ASP A 83 10.27 8.59 5.96
CA ASP A 83 11.08 8.65 7.18
C ASP A 83 10.18 8.32 8.36
N PRO A 84 10.33 7.14 8.97
CA PRO A 84 9.46 6.71 10.07
C PRO A 84 9.65 7.54 11.36
N ASP A 85 10.68 8.36 11.42
CA ASP A 85 10.99 9.18 12.61
C ASP A 85 10.41 10.59 12.54
N LYS A 86 9.63 10.91 11.49
CA LYS A 86 9.04 12.25 11.32
C LYS A 86 7.70 12.43 12.02
N GLY A 87 7.21 11.43 12.74
CA GLY A 87 5.99 11.56 13.53
C GLY A 87 4.68 11.44 12.76
N ILE A 88 4.70 11.06 11.49
CA ILE A 88 3.49 10.79 10.71
C ILE A 88 3.40 9.32 10.34
N ARG A 89 2.18 8.86 10.08
CA ARG A 89 1.94 7.48 9.65
C ARG A 89 2.23 7.33 8.17
N LEU A 90 2.62 6.11 7.80
CA LEU A 90 2.91 5.79 6.40
C LEU A 90 1.72 6.10 5.50
N SER A 91 0.50 5.74 5.90
CA SER A 91 -0.69 5.97 5.08
C SER A 91 -0.88 7.45 4.74
N THR A 92 -0.62 8.35 5.67
CA THR A 92 -0.73 9.78 5.46
C THR A 92 0.25 10.26 4.38
N PHE A 93 1.48 9.81 4.46
CA PHE A 93 2.51 10.17 3.49
C PHE A 93 2.26 9.50 2.14
N ALA A 94 1.92 8.21 2.16
CA ALA A 94 1.73 7.42 0.95
C ALA A 94 0.54 7.88 0.11
N MET A 95 -0.47 8.47 0.74
CA MET A 95 -1.67 8.92 0.03
C MET A 95 -1.35 9.79 -1.18
N TRP A 96 -0.40 10.72 -1.04
CA TRP A 96 0.01 11.61 -2.14
C TRP A 96 0.69 10.86 -3.28
N TRP A 97 1.53 9.89 -2.94
CA TRP A 97 2.24 9.07 -3.92
C TRP A 97 1.31 8.14 -4.67
N ILE A 98 0.35 7.54 -3.94
CA ILE A 98 -0.65 6.66 -4.53
C ILE A 98 -1.54 7.45 -5.50
N ARG A 99 -2.03 8.59 -5.07
CA ARG A 99 -2.88 9.45 -5.90
C ARG A 99 -2.15 9.91 -7.16
N ALA A 100 -0.93 10.37 -7.00
CA ALA A 100 -0.13 10.83 -8.14
C ALA A 100 0.08 9.71 -9.16
N ALA A 101 0.37 8.50 -8.69
CA ALA A 101 0.57 7.35 -9.58
C ALA A 101 -0.70 6.98 -10.34
N ILE A 102 -1.86 7.02 -9.69
CA ILE A 102 -3.14 6.69 -10.30
C ILE A 102 -3.58 7.76 -11.31
N GLN A 103 -3.32 9.03 -11.01
CA GLN A 103 -3.75 10.15 -11.84
C GLN A 103 -2.90 10.34 -13.10
N ASP A 104 -1.71 9.81 -13.11
CA ASP A 104 -0.84 9.89 -14.30
C ASP A 104 -1.38 8.97 -15.45
#